data_2aaaf90becd7df01cd68546c851cf446
#
_entry.id   2aaaf90becd7df01cd68546c851cf446
#
_cell.length_a   1.000
_cell.length_b   1.000
_cell.length_c   1.000
_cell.angle_alpha   90.00
_cell.angle_beta   90.00
_cell.angle_gamma   90.00
#
_symmetry.space_group_name_H-M   'P 1'
#
loop_
_entity.id
_entity.type
_entity.pdbx_description
1 polymer ?
#
loop_
_entity_poly.entity_id
_entity_poly.type
_entity_poly.pdbx_seq_one_letter_code
_entity_poly.pdbx_strand_id
1 'polypeptide(L)'
;MSRSRASAKAAGSRFERLVADYLAEHVSEFVDRRVKTGAEDKGDIGGVRAHGQRVAVECKDVAKMNLSGWVSEAETERLNDDALVGVVVHKRRGKGNPGDQYVTLTLDGLVGLLTGKRPG
;
A
#
# COMPACT_ATOMS: atom_id res chain seq x y z
N MET A 1 23.36 -5.67 -9.59
CA MET A 1 23.02 -7.09 -9.42
C MET A 1 21.53 -7.28 -9.29
N SER A 2 20.94 -8.15 -10.05
CA SER A 2 19.52 -8.42 -9.95
C SER A 2 19.25 -9.37 -8.76
N ARG A 3 18.10 -9.22 -8.13
CA ARG A 3 17.65 -10.11 -7.06
C ARG A 3 17.21 -11.45 -7.65
N SER A 4 17.46 -12.55 -6.93
CA SER A 4 16.80 -13.81 -7.20
C SER A 4 15.31 -13.70 -6.85
N ARG A 5 14.47 -14.65 -7.32
CA ARG A 5 13.05 -14.69 -6.94
C ARG A 5 12.87 -14.79 -5.43
N ALA A 6 13.66 -15.65 -4.78
CA ALA A 6 13.57 -15.85 -3.33
C ALA A 6 13.93 -14.56 -2.59
N SER A 7 15.00 -13.86 -2.98
CA SER A 7 15.40 -12.62 -2.32
C SER A 7 14.44 -11.47 -2.61
N ALA A 8 13.87 -11.41 -3.81
CA ALA A 8 12.85 -10.42 -4.15
C ALA A 8 11.58 -10.62 -3.31
N LYS A 9 11.12 -11.86 -3.15
CA LYS A 9 9.97 -12.20 -2.31
C LYS A 9 10.24 -11.87 -0.85
N ALA A 10 11.43 -12.17 -0.36
CA ALA A 10 11.81 -11.87 1.03
C ALA A 10 11.87 -10.37 1.28
N ALA A 11 12.39 -9.59 0.33
CA ALA A 11 12.42 -8.12 0.43
C ALA A 11 11.00 -7.55 0.48
N GLY A 12 10.10 -8.05 -0.38
CA GLY A 12 8.70 -7.66 -0.37
C GLY A 12 8.02 -7.94 0.96
N SER A 13 8.21 -9.13 1.51
CA SER A 13 7.64 -9.50 2.82
C SER A 13 8.18 -8.64 3.95
N ARG A 14 9.48 -8.35 3.97
CA ARG A 14 10.08 -7.49 4.98
C ARG A 14 9.53 -6.07 4.88
N PHE A 15 9.36 -5.57 3.67
CA PHE A 15 8.83 -4.23 3.44
C PHE A 15 7.37 -4.12 3.90
N GLU A 16 6.54 -5.11 3.57
CA GLU A 16 5.16 -5.17 4.06
C GLU A 16 5.11 -5.16 5.58
N ARG A 17 5.97 -5.95 6.24
CA ARG A 17 6.02 -5.99 7.70
C ARG A 17 6.44 -4.64 8.27
N LEU A 18 7.43 -4.00 7.69
CA LEU A 18 7.90 -2.68 8.11
C LEU A 18 6.79 -1.64 8.03
N VAL A 19 6.07 -1.60 6.92
CA VAL A 19 4.98 -0.64 6.68
C VAL A 19 3.81 -0.93 7.61
N ALA A 20 3.40 -2.20 7.74
CA ALA A 20 2.29 -2.59 8.61
C ALA A 20 2.56 -2.22 10.07
N ASP A 21 3.76 -2.51 10.56
CA ASP A 21 4.12 -2.20 11.96
C ASP A 21 4.12 -0.70 12.21
N TYR A 22 4.64 0.09 11.28
CA TYR A 22 4.66 1.54 11.38
C TYR A 22 3.24 2.12 11.41
N LEU A 23 2.38 1.67 10.52
CA LEU A 23 0.98 2.11 10.48
C LEU A 23 0.20 1.65 11.71
N ALA A 24 0.49 0.44 12.22
CA ALA A 24 -0.14 -0.04 13.45
C ALA A 24 0.23 0.83 14.64
N GLU A 25 1.49 1.29 14.72
CA GLU A 25 1.97 2.15 15.80
C GLU A 25 1.38 3.56 15.72
N HIS A 26 1.27 4.14 14.52
CA HIS A 26 0.93 5.57 14.36
C HIS A 26 -0.51 5.84 13.93
N VAL A 27 -1.23 4.85 13.43
CA VAL A 27 -2.59 5.04 12.91
C VAL A 27 -3.61 4.26 13.72
N SER A 28 -3.50 2.93 13.78
CA SER A 28 -4.46 2.08 14.48
C SER A 28 -3.86 0.71 14.75
N GLU A 29 -4.05 0.20 15.97
CA GLU A 29 -3.61 -1.14 16.37
C GLU A 29 -4.23 -2.25 15.52
N PHE A 30 -5.32 -1.98 14.82
CA PHE A 30 -5.99 -2.95 13.94
C PHE A 30 -5.32 -3.11 12.57
N VAL A 31 -4.30 -2.30 12.28
CA VAL A 31 -3.54 -2.43 11.03
C VAL A 31 -2.62 -3.63 11.10
N ASP A 32 -2.67 -4.48 10.08
CA ASP A 32 -1.74 -5.59 9.92
C ASP A 32 -1.65 -6.00 8.45
N ARG A 33 -0.66 -6.84 8.15
CA ARG A 33 -0.55 -7.46 6.84
C ARG A 33 -1.81 -8.28 6.56
N ARG A 34 -2.28 -8.18 5.33
CA ARG A 34 -3.46 -8.93 4.91
C ARG A 34 -3.06 -10.32 4.43
N VAL A 35 -3.73 -11.35 4.92
CA VAL A 35 -3.58 -12.71 4.40
C VAL A 35 -4.27 -12.77 3.03
N LYS A 36 -3.52 -13.21 2.02
CA LYS A 36 -4.06 -13.34 0.65
C LYS A 36 -4.87 -14.62 0.55
N THR A 37 -6.19 -14.47 0.48
CA THR A 37 -7.13 -15.58 0.32
C THR A 37 -8.07 -15.26 -0.84
N GLY A 38 -8.20 -16.20 -1.78
CA GLY A 38 -9.11 -16.06 -2.90
C GLY A 38 -8.53 -15.28 -4.08
N ALA A 39 -9.41 -15.00 -5.08
CA ALA A 39 -9.02 -14.45 -6.37
C ALA A 39 -8.95 -12.93 -6.40
N GLU A 40 -9.61 -12.22 -5.46
CA GLU A 40 -9.65 -10.77 -5.44
C GLU A 40 -8.58 -10.20 -4.55
N ASP A 41 -7.66 -9.43 -5.14
CA ASP A 41 -6.63 -8.73 -4.39
C ASP A 41 -7.20 -7.42 -3.82
N LYS A 42 -7.10 -7.28 -2.50
CA LYS A 42 -7.57 -6.11 -1.74
C LYS A 42 -6.42 -5.30 -1.15
N GLY A 43 -5.20 -5.59 -1.56
CA GLY A 43 -3.98 -4.94 -1.08
C GLY A 43 -3.22 -5.77 -0.06
N ASP A 44 -2.04 -5.28 0.31
CA ASP A 44 -1.10 -5.99 1.18
C ASP A 44 -1.34 -5.74 2.67
N ILE A 45 -1.93 -4.60 3.01
CA ILE A 45 -2.16 -4.16 4.39
C ILE A 45 -3.66 -3.93 4.60
N GLY A 46 -4.20 -4.51 5.67
CA GLY A 46 -5.60 -4.32 6.07
C GLY A 46 -5.72 -3.46 7.32
N GLY A 47 -6.94 -2.98 7.59
CA GLY A 47 -7.25 -2.22 8.80
C GLY A 47 -6.95 -0.74 8.71
N VAL A 48 -6.48 -0.23 7.58
CA VAL A 48 -6.23 1.19 7.38
C VAL A 48 -7.53 1.87 6.97
N ARG A 49 -7.90 2.93 7.69
CA ARG A 49 -9.13 3.68 7.45
C ARG A 49 -8.88 5.18 7.46
N ALA A 50 -9.69 5.89 6.67
CA ALA A 50 -9.75 7.34 6.66
C ALA A 50 -11.21 7.73 6.55
N HIS A 51 -11.68 8.66 7.39
CA HIS A 51 -13.09 9.07 7.43
C HIS A 51 -14.05 7.89 7.62
N GLY A 52 -13.64 6.88 8.40
CA GLY A 52 -14.42 5.67 8.62
C GLY A 52 -14.49 4.70 7.44
N GLN A 53 -13.78 4.99 6.35
CA GLN A 53 -13.77 4.19 5.14
C GLN A 53 -12.43 3.48 4.97
N ARG A 54 -12.43 2.35 4.25
CA ARG A 54 -11.20 1.57 4.01
C ARG A 54 -10.25 2.30 3.09
N VAL A 55 -8.96 2.09 3.31
CA VAL A 55 -7.87 2.51 2.43
C VAL A 55 -7.14 1.25 1.99
N ALA A 56 -7.10 0.99 0.69
CA ALA A 56 -6.35 -0.14 0.15
C ALA A 56 -4.88 0.26 0.06
N VAL A 57 -3.98 -0.55 0.62
CA VAL A 57 -2.55 -0.26 0.67
C VAL A 57 -1.79 -1.36 -0.03
N GLU A 58 -1.10 -0.98 -1.09
CA GLU A 58 -0.18 -1.85 -1.83
C GLU A 58 1.25 -1.48 -1.48
N CYS A 59 2.10 -2.46 -1.25
CA CYS A 59 3.50 -2.25 -0.91
C CYS A 59 4.41 -2.74 -2.04
N LYS A 60 5.42 -1.96 -2.38
CA LYS A 60 6.39 -2.32 -3.42
C LYS A 60 7.82 -2.06 -2.96
N ASP A 61 8.61 -3.14 -2.90
CA ASP A 61 10.06 -3.06 -2.78
C ASP A 61 10.65 -3.91 -3.91
N VAL A 62 10.73 -3.32 -5.09
CA VAL A 62 11.19 -3.97 -6.31
C VAL A 62 12.30 -3.16 -6.97
N ALA A 63 13.14 -3.85 -7.73
CA ALA A 63 14.33 -3.22 -8.32
C ALA A 63 13.98 -2.23 -9.43
N LYS A 64 12.91 -2.49 -10.19
CA LYS A 64 12.53 -1.68 -11.35
C LYS A 64 11.26 -0.88 -11.06
N MET A 65 11.35 0.43 -11.24
CA MET A 65 10.20 1.33 -11.09
C MET A 65 9.15 1.07 -12.18
N ASN A 66 7.90 0.94 -11.77
CA ASN A 66 6.74 0.85 -12.66
C ASN A 66 5.55 1.55 -12.01
N LEU A 67 5.68 2.84 -11.79
CA LEU A 67 4.75 3.60 -10.98
C LEU A 67 3.33 3.57 -11.51
N SER A 68 3.14 3.74 -12.82
CA SER A 68 1.80 3.73 -13.40
C SER A 68 1.13 2.36 -13.26
N GLY A 69 1.88 1.27 -13.43
CA GLY A 69 1.37 -0.08 -13.20
C GLY A 69 1.00 -0.33 -11.75
N TRP A 70 1.83 0.14 -10.82
CA TRP A 70 1.54 0.00 -9.40
C TRP A 70 0.28 0.77 -8.97
N VAL A 71 0.11 1.99 -9.49
CA VAL A 71 -1.08 2.79 -9.18
C VAL A 71 -2.33 2.15 -9.77
N SER A 72 -2.26 1.61 -10.98
CA SER A 72 -3.37 0.86 -11.58
C SER A 72 -3.74 -0.37 -10.74
N GLU A 73 -2.75 -1.09 -10.24
CA GLU A 73 -2.95 -2.23 -9.34
C GLU A 73 -3.64 -1.79 -8.04
N ALA A 74 -3.18 -0.71 -7.43
CA ALA A 74 -3.80 -0.16 -6.21
C ALA A 74 -5.25 0.28 -6.46
N GLU A 75 -5.57 0.83 -7.62
CA GLU A 75 -6.94 1.19 -7.98
C GLU A 75 -7.83 -0.04 -8.14
N THR A 76 -7.31 -1.13 -8.72
CA THR A 76 -8.04 -2.39 -8.80
C THR A 76 -8.32 -2.94 -7.40
N GLU A 77 -7.33 -2.91 -6.51
CA GLU A 77 -7.47 -3.36 -5.13
C GLU A 77 -8.47 -2.51 -4.36
N ARG A 78 -8.46 -1.20 -4.59
CA ARG A 78 -9.45 -0.28 -4.01
C ARG A 78 -10.87 -0.69 -4.40
N LEU A 79 -11.11 -0.99 -5.66
CA LEU A 79 -12.42 -1.43 -6.14
C LEU A 79 -12.83 -2.77 -5.54
N ASN A 80 -11.90 -3.72 -5.46
CA ASN A 80 -12.15 -5.04 -4.87
C ASN A 80 -12.50 -4.94 -3.38
N ASP A 81 -11.91 -3.99 -2.67
CA ASP A 81 -12.10 -3.79 -1.23
C ASP A 81 -13.20 -2.77 -0.92
N ASP A 82 -13.84 -2.20 -1.93
CA ASP A 82 -14.81 -1.10 -1.77
C ASP A 82 -14.21 0.02 -0.90
N ALA A 83 -13.00 0.42 -1.22
CA ALA A 83 -12.25 1.37 -0.42
C ALA A 83 -12.37 2.79 -0.99
N LEU A 84 -12.19 3.78 -0.11
CA LEU A 84 -12.20 5.20 -0.48
C LEU A 84 -11.05 5.53 -1.43
N VAL A 85 -9.87 4.99 -1.15
CA VAL A 85 -8.65 5.28 -1.89
C VAL A 85 -7.72 4.08 -1.92
N GLY A 86 -6.95 3.94 -2.99
CA GLY A 86 -5.84 3.00 -3.10
C GLY A 86 -4.53 3.77 -3.11
N VAL A 87 -3.58 3.35 -2.30
CA VAL A 87 -2.26 3.97 -2.21
C VAL A 87 -1.17 2.93 -2.42
N VAL A 88 -0.05 3.35 -3.00
CA VAL A 88 1.14 2.53 -3.14
C VAL A 88 2.20 3.08 -2.20
N VAL A 89 2.64 2.26 -1.24
CA VAL A 89 3.81 2.58 -0.41
C VAL A 89 5.00 1.89 -1.04
N HIS A 90 6.00 2.65 -1.46
CA HIS A 90 7.13 2.04 -2.16
C HIS A 90 8.47 2.48 -1.58
N LYS A 91 9.43 1.57 -1.67
CA LYS A 91 10.74 1.70 -1.05
C LYS A 91 11.50 2.90 -1.63
N ARG A 92 11.92 3.80 -0.76
CA ARG A 92 12.82 4.89 -1.10
C ARG A 92 14.25 4.42 -0.95
N ARG A 93 15.01 4.47 -2.03
CA ARG A 93 16.41 4.01 -2.02
C ARG A 93 17.26 4.87 -1.08
N GLY A 94 18.13 4.20 -0.32
CA GLY A 94 19.02 4.86 0.63
C GLY A 94 18.35 5.26 1.94
N LYS A 95 17.06 4.95 2.14
CA LYS A 95 16.33 5.29 3.36
C LYS A 95 15.72 4.04 3.97
N GLY A 96 16.14 3.72 5.20
CA GLY A 96 15.65 2.55 5.94
C GLY A 96 14.46 2.83 6.84
N ASN A 97 14.26 4.08 7.26
CA ASN A 97 13.15 4.43 8.14
C ASN A 97 11.80 4.27 7.43
N PRO A 98 10.81 3.62 8.07
CA PRO A 98 9.50 3.46 7.44
C PRO A 98 8.84 4.79 7.10
N GLY A 99 8.97 5.79 7.93
CA GLY A 99 8.38 7.11 7.70
C GLY A 99 8.98 7.88 6.51
N ASP A 100 10.14 7.47 6.02
CA ASP A 100 10.80 8.09 4.87
C ASP A 100 10.39 7.47 3.52
N GLN A 101 9.60 6.41 3.53
CA GLN A 101 9.19 5.74 2.30
C GLN A 101 8.18 6.60 1.52
N TYR A 102 8.09 6.39 0.21
CA TYR A 102 7.19 7.16 -0.63
C TYR A 102 5.77 6.56 -0.61
N VAL A 103 4.78 7.44 -0.74
CA VAL A 103 3.39 7.05 -0.96
C VAL A 103 2.91 7.73 -2.24
N THR A 104 2.40 6.96 -3.19
CA THR A 104 1.89 7.46 -4.45
C THR A 104 0.42 7.07 -4.61
N LEU A 105 -0.37 8.00 -5.09
CA LEU A 105 -1.78 7.81 -5.35
C LEU A 105 -2.22 8.77 -6.46
N THR A 106 -3.44 8.59 -6.96
CA THR A 106 -4.01 9.53 -7.94
C THR A 106 -4.44 10.83 -7.25
N LEU A 107 -4.62 11.88 -8.02
CA LEU A 107 -5.13 13.15 -7.48
C LEU A 107 -6.56 12.99 -6.93
N ASP A 108 -7.39 12.17 -7.60
CA ASP A 108 -8.72 11.83 -7.06
C ASP A 108 -8.62 11.12 -5.72
N GLY A 109 -7.63 10.24 -5.56
CA GLY A 109 -7.35 9.58 -4.27
C GLY A 109 -6.99 10.58 -3.19
N LEU A 110 -6.16 11.57 -3.51
CA LEU A 110 -5.80 12.62 -2.56
C LEU A 110 -7.02 13.44 -2.15
N VAL A 111 -7.88 13.80 -3.10
CA VAL A 111 -9.15 14.49 -2.79
C VAL A 111 -9.98 13.65 -1.83
N GLY A 112 -10.08 12.34 -2.09
CA GLY A 112 -10.79 11.41 -1.19
C GLY A 112 -10.22 11.42 0.23
N LEU A 113 -8.90 11.37 0.37
CA LEU A 113 -8.25 11.43 1.69
C LEU A 113 -8.51 12.75 2.40
N LEU A 114 -8.51 13.86 1.68
CA LEU A 114 -8.69 15.19 2.27
C LEU A 114 -10.13 15.48 2.66
N THR A 115 -11.10 14.94 1.93
CA THR A 115 -12.52 15.29 2.09
C THR A 115 -13.39 14.15 2.60
N GLY A 116 -12.94 12.92 2.51
CA GLY A 116 -13.75 11.73 2.82
C GLY A 116 -14.66 11.30 1.67
N LYS A 117 -14.53 11.91 0.49
CA LYS A 117 -15.40 11.63 -0.64
C LYS A 117 -14.62 11.73 -1.95
N ARG A 118 -14.73 10.71 -2.80
CA ARG A 118 -14.12 10.76 -4.13
C ARG A 118 -14.93 11.70 -5.04
N PRO A 119 -14.24 12.45 -5.94
CA PRO A 119 -14.91 13.26 -6.95
C PRO A 119 -15.73 12.40 -7.92
N GLY A 120 -16.79 12.93 -8.39
CA GLY A 120 -17.64 12.32 -9.37
C GLY A 120 -18.70 11.46 -8.81
#